data_a4dfba8b2d158a37f1ecd0179307cac5
#
_entry.id   a4dfba8b2d158a37f1ecd0179307cac5
#
_cell.length_a   1.000
_cell.length_b   1.000
_cell.length_c   1.000
_cell.angle_alpha   90.00
_cell.angle_beta   90.00
_cell.angle_gamma   90.00
#
_symmetry.space_group_name_H-M   'P 1'
#
loop_
_entity.id
_entity.type
_entity.pdbx_description
1 polymer ?
#
loop_
_entity_poly.entity_id
_entity_poly.type
_entity_poly.pdbx_seq_one_letter_code
_entity_poly.pdbx_strand_id
1 'polypeptide(L)' 'MKNYRIRVETYDGCVTVWYEKSKAKTADKLILNRVYNQLCGLNIKEISVNPSV' A
#
# COMPACT_ATOMS: atom_id res chain seq x y z
N MET A 1 -10.96 13.49 5.08
CA MET A 1 -9.91 12.47 5.00
C MET A 1 -10.50 11.09 4.86
N LYS A 2 -9.94 10.31 3.96
CA LYS A 2 -10.32 8.90 3.81
C LYS A 2 -9.24 8.00 4.36
N ASN A 3 -9.66 6.90 4.95
CA ASN A 3 -8.75 5.86 5.39
C ASN A 3 -8.51 4.87 4.26
N TYR A 4 -7.28 4.41 4.13
CA TYR A 4 -6.90 3.40 3.14
C TYR A 4 -6.22 2.24 3.85
N ARG A 5 -6.56 1.04 3.42
CA ARG A 5 -5.90 -0.18 3.88
C ARG A 5 -4.87 -0.58 2.85
N ILE A 6 -3.62 -0.70 3.27
CA ILE A 6 -2.52 -1.10 2.42
C ILE A 6 -2.12 -2.52 2.80
N ARG A 7 -2.05 -3.39 1.80
CA ARG A 7 -1.62 -4.78 1.98
C ARG A 7 -0.48 -5.07 1.02
N VAL A 8 0.64 -5.54 1.55
CA VAL A 8 1.80 -5.91 0.76
C VAL A 8 2.08 -7.39 0.98
N GLU A 9 2.20 -8.14 -0.10
CA GLU A 9 2.58 -9.55 -0.07
C GLU A 9 3.89 -9.71 -0.82
N THR A 10 4.83 -10.46 -0.24
CA THR A 10 6.11 -10.77 -0.87
C THR A 10 6.15 -12.24 -1.30
N TYR A 11 7.08 -12.56 -2.21
CA TYR A 11 7.21 -13.93 -2.72
C TYR A 11 7.68 -14.94 -1.68
N ASP A 12 8.27 -14.47 -0.59
CA ASP A 12 8.71 -15.34 0.51
C ASP A 12 7.56 -15.67 1.49
N GLY A 13 6.36 -15.18 1.22
CA GLY A 13 5.18 -15.49 2.02
C GLY A 13 4.86 -14.49 3.12
N CYS A 14 5.61 -13.39 3.21
CA CYS A 14 5.32 -12.35 4.20
C CYS A 14 4.19 -11.45 3.72
N VAL A 15 3.25 -11.16 4.63
CA VAL A 15 2.15 -10.24 4.38
C VAL A 15 2.14 -9.17 5.45
N THR A 16 2.11 -7.91 5.02
CA THR A 16 2.05 -6.76 5.92
C THR A 16 0.82 -5.94 5.57
N VAL A 17 0.07 -5.55 6.60
CA VAL A 17 -1.13 -4.73 6.45
C VAL A 17 -1.05 -3.55 7.40
N TRP A 18 -1.35 -2.35 6.89
CA TRP A 18 -1.47 -1.17 7.73
C TRP A 18 -2.48 -0.21 7.13
N TYR A 19 -2.78 0.84 7.87
CA TYR A 19 -3.78 1.84 7.46
C TYR A 19 -3.14 3.21 7.37
N GLU A 20 -3.55 3.99 6.36
CA GLU A 20 -3.10 5.36 6.19
C GLU A 20 -4.29 6.26 5.86
N LYS A 21 -4.16 7.53 6.19
CA LYS A 21 -5.17 8.56 5.87
C LYS A 21 -4.63 9.46 4.77
N SER A 22 -5.51 9.85 3.86
CA SER A 22 -5.14 10.79 2.80
C SER A 22 -6.35 11.61 2.37
N LYS A 23 -6.09 12.85 1.95
CA LYS A 23 -7.08 13.77 1.41
C LYS A 23 -7.09 13.79 -0.12
N ALA A 24 -6.07 13.26 -0.76
CA ALA A 24 -5.92 13.34 -2.20
C ALA A 24 -6.97 12.52 -2.92
N LYS A 25 -7.46 13.04 -4.07
CA LYS A 25 -8.43 12.31 -4.90
C LYS A 25 -7.81 11.04 -5.49
N THR A 26 -6.51 11.06 -5.74
CA THR A 26 -5.76 9.91 -6.28
C THR A 26 -4.88 9.30 -5.21
N ALA A 27 -5.37 9.27 -3.98
CA ALA A 27 -4.60 8.80 -2.83
C ALA A 27 -4.12 7.35 -3.02
N ASP A 28 -4.95 6.51 -3.62
CA ASP A 28 -4.59 5.12 -3.90
C ASP A 28 -3.32 5.01 -4.73
N LYS A 29 -3.21 5.82 -5.79
CA LYS A 29 -2.03 5.83 -6.65
C LYS A 29 -0.80 6.39 -5.95
N LEU A 30 -0.99 7.47 -5.19
CA LEU A 30 0.11 8.10 -4.45
C LEU A 30 0.67 7.17 -3.38
N ILE A 31 -0.21 6.53 -2.64
CA ILE A 31 0.19 5.58 -1.61
C ILE A 31 0.90 4.38 -2.25
N LEU A 32 0.36 3.86 -3.33
CA LEU A 32 0.93 2.73 -4.05
C LEU A 32 2.36 3.05 -4.51
N ASN A 33 2.56 4.20 -5.14
CA ASN A 33 3.88 4.61 -5.62
C ASN A 33 4.87 4.80 -4.47
N ARG A 34 4.43 5.45 -3.38
CA ARG A 34 5.28 5.68 -2.24
C ARG A 34 5.72 4.37 -1.59
N VAL A 35 4.79 3.46 -1.38
CA VAL A 35 5.07 2.16 -0.78
C VAL A 35 6.00 1.35 -1.69
N TYR A 36 5.74 1.34 -2.98
CA TYR A 36 6.58 0.64 -3.94
C TYR A 36 8.03 1.16 -3.89
N ASN A 37 8.20 2.48 -3.83
CA ASN A 37 9.53 3.09 -3.76
C ASN A 37 10.23 2.78 -2.43
N GLN A 38 9.48 2.78 -1.32
CA GLN A 38 10.04 2.45 0.00
C GLN A 38 10.50 1.00 0.08
N LEU A 39 9.79 0.11 -0.60
CA LEU A 39 10.07 -1.32 -0.57
C LEU A 39 10.94 -1.75 -1.75
N CYS A 40 11.58 -0.79 -2.41
CA CYS A 40 12.49 -1.07 -3.52
C CYS A 40 13.60 -2.03 -3.06
N GLY A 41 13.77 -3.13 -3.81
CA GLY A 41 14.73 -4.17 -3.45
C GLY A 41 14.13 -5.37 -2.74
N LEU A 42 12.88 -5.29 -2.30
CA LEU A 42 12.15 -6.46 -1.79
C LEU A 42 11.43 -7.17 -2.94
N ASN A 43 11.28 -8.47 -2.82
CA ASN A 43 10.55 -9.27 -3.80
C ASN A 43 9.06 -9.15 -3.56
N ILE A 44 8.47 -8.07 -4.05
CA ILE A 44 7.05 -7.79 -3.87
C ILE A 44 6.25 -8.59 -4.90
N LYS A 45 5.32 -9.40 -4.42
CA LYS A 45 4.39 -10.13 -5.27
C LYS A 45 3.17 -9.29 -5.60
N GLU A 46 2.62 -8.59 -4.60
CA GLU A 46 1.41 -7.80 -4.77
C GLU A 46 1.35 -6.67 -3.76
N ILE A 47 0.88 -5.52 -4.20
CA ILE A 47 0.55 -4.40 -3.33
C ILE A 47 -0.90 -4.01 -3.62
N SER A 48 -1.72 -3.93 -2.58
CA SER A 48 -3.10 -3.51 -2.69
C SER A 48 -3.35 -2.28 -1.83
N VAL A 49 -4.03 -1.29 -2.38
CA VAL A 49 -4.48 -0.11 -1.66
C VAL A 49 -5.98 0.00 -1.88
N ASN A 50 -6.74 -0.15 -0.80
CA ASN A 50 -8.20 -0.13 -0.87
C ASN A 50 -8.76 0.89 0.11
N PRO A 51 -9.84 1.59 -0.26
CA PRO A 51 -10.53 2.47 0.68
C PRO A 51 -11.03 1.67 1.88
N SER A 52 -10.85 2.23 3.07
CA SER A 52 -11.35 1.65 4.30
C SER A 52 -12.28 2.65 4.97
N VAL A 53 -13.37 2.18 5.48
CA VAL A 53 -14.34 3.04 6.15
C VAL A 53 -13.94 3.28 7.59
#